data_1eadfc300f1fc37700ddbe806f67d343
#
_entry.id   1eadfc300f1fc37700ddbe806f67d343
#
_cell.length_a   1.000
_cell.length_b   1.000
_cell.length_c   1.000
_cell.angle_alpha   90.00
_cell.angle_beta   90.00
_cell.angle_gamma   90.00
#
_symmetry.space_group_name_H-M   'P 1'
#
loop_
_entity.id
_entity.type
_entity.pdbx_description
1 polymer ?
#
loop_
_entity_poly.entity_id
_entity_poly.type
_entity_poly.pdbx_seq_one_letter_code
_entity_poly.pdbx_strand_id
1 'polypeptide(L)'
;PGAGRFPYPLQEVQSIQGNLVQPLIREQYFQLDLVTIGKEAFSLSLNGKASLLTNIGSQAVQVNYNNTMVILPKATSAFLPAALELITICSEDRNLDARILIASEHVR
;
A
#
# COMPACT_ATOMS: atom_id res chain seq x y z
N PRO A 1 -5.58 12.78 27.06
CA PRO A 1 -4.85 11.86 26.25
C PRO A 1 -3.42 11.82 26.68
N GLY A 2 -2.83 10.69 26.62
CA GLY A 2 -1.42 10.60 26.91
C GLY A 2 -0.61 11.16 25.77
N ALA A 3 0.51 11.79 26.09
CA ALA A 3 1.46 12.21 25.08
C ALA A 3 1.89 10.99 24.29
N GLY A 4 2.04 11.13 22.99
CA GLY A 4 2.42 10.05 22.12
C GLY A 4 1.28 9.13 21.73
N ARG A 5 0.09 9.37 22.21
CA ARG A 5 -1.07 8.58 21.79
C ARG A 5 -1.49 8.99 20.40
N PHE A 6 -1.80 8.00 19.58
CA PHE A 6 -2.35 8.27 18.25
C PHE A 6 -3.75 8.85 18.39
N PRO A 7 -4.10 9.83 17.54
CA PRO A 7 -5.46 10.39 17.55
C PRO A 7 -6.51 9.37 17.09
N TYR A 8 -6.09 8.28 16.44
CA TYR A 8 -6.97 7.24 15.95
C TYR A 8 -6.55 5.90 16.54
N PRO A 9 -7.51 5.03 16.88
CA PRO A 9 -7.15 3.71 17.33
C PRO A 9 -6.47 2.94 16.21
N LEU A 10 -5.44 2.20 16.56
CA LEU A 10 -4.78 1.33 15.59
C LEU A 10 -5.67 0.15 15.29
N GLN A 11 -5.83 -0.15 13.99
CA GLN A 11 -6.58 -1.30 13.54
C GLN A 11 -5.71 -2.54 13.65
N GLU A 12 -6.35 -3.69 13.73
CA GLU A 12 -5.61 -4.94 13.72
C GLU A 12 -5.03 -5.19 12.33
N VAL A 13 -3.87 -5.84 12.32
CA VAL A 13 -3.26 -6.27 11.07
C VAL A 13 -4.13 -7.35 10.45
N GLN A 14 -4.41 -7.22 9.16
CA GLN A 14 -5.20 -8.19 8.41
C GLN A 14 -4.32 -8.94 7.44
N SER A 15 -4.61 -10.22 7.25
CA SER A 15 -3.94 -11.01 6.22
C SER A 15 -4.83 -11.03 4.98
N ILE A 16 -4.34 -10.46 3.89
CA ILE A 16 -5.08 -10.38 2.64
C ILE A 16 -4.19 -10.94 1.54
N GLN A 17 -4.66 -11.99 0.85
CA GLN A 17 -3.90 -12.61 -0.24
C GLN A 17 -2.51 -13.07 0.22
N GLY A 18 -2.39 -13.48 1.49
CA GLY A 18 -1.11 -13.91 2.02
C GLY A 18 -0.19 -12.79 2.44
N ASN A 19 -0.66 -11.54 2.36
CA ASN A 19 0.12 -10.36 2.74
C ASN A 19 -0.51 -9.69 3.95
N LEU A 20 0.27 -8.89 4.66
CA LEU A 20 -0.22 -8.22 5.86
C LEU A 20 -0.59 -6.78 5.55
N VAL A 21 -1.78 -6.38 5.94
CA VAL A 21 -2.27 -5.02 5.76
C VAL A 21 -2.60 -4.45 7.12
N GLN A 22 -1.95 -3.35 7.47
CA GLN A 22 -2.21 -2.67 8.73
C GLN A 22 -2.76 -1.28 8.44
N PRO A 23 -4.04 -1.04 8.72
CA PRO A 23 -4.58 0.31 8.60
C PRO A 23 -3.95 1.20 9.67
N LEU A 24 -3.38 2.32 9.23
CA LEU A 24 -2.74 3.28 10.13
C LEU A 24 -3.63 4.48 10.41
N ILE A 25 -4.30 4.99 9.38
CA ILE A 25 -5.15 6.17 9.50
C ILE A 25 -6.44 5.94 8.74
N ARG A 26 -7.55 6.27 9.37
CA ARG A 26 -8.88 6.27 8.73
C ARG A 26 -9.55 7.58 9.07
N GLU A 27 -9.38 8.53 8.18
CA GLU A 27 -9.96 9.86 8.31
C GLU A 27 -11.17 9.99 7.39
N GLN A 28 -11.88 11.09 7.52
CA GLN A 28 -13.04 11.35 6.70
C GLN A 28 -12.71 11.39 5.21
N TYR A 29 -11.55 11.93 4.86
CA TYR A 29 -11.16 12.12 3.46
C TYR A 29 -9.88 11.39 3.08
N PHE A 30 -9.27 10.67 4.00
CA PHE A 30 -7.93 10.17 3.80
C PHE A 30 -7.74 8.87 4.56
N GLN A 31 -7.02 7.93 3.95
CA GLN A 31 -6.62 6.72 4.66
C GLN A 31 -5.18 6.38 4.32
N LEU A 32 -4.52 5.73 5.24
CA LEU A 32 -3.13 5.30 5.09
C LEU A 32 -3.02 3.87 5.58
N ASP A 33 -2.48 3.00 4.73
CA ASP A 33 -2.25 1.61 5.06
C ASP A 33 -0.78 1.26 4.94
N LEU A 34 -0.30 0.40 5.83
CA LEU A 34 1.01 -0.21 5.70
C LEU A 34 0.80 -1.63 5.22
N VAL A 35 1.39 -1.97 4.08
CA VAL A 35 1.28 -3.31 3.49
C VAL A 35 2.65 -3.96 3.51
N THR A 36 2.72 -5.17 4.06
CA THR A 36 3.93 -5.99 4.02
C THR A 36 3.67 -7.10 3.01
N ILE A 37 4.45 -7.10 1.94
CA ILE A 37 4.27 -8.02 0.81
C ILE A 37 5.34 -9.09 0.90
N GLY A 38 4.90 -10.35 0.98
CA GLY A 38 5.80 -11.49 1.02
C GLY A 38 5.93 -12.15 -0.35
N LYS A 39 5.74 -13.46 -0.38
CA LYS A 39 5.90 -14.23 -1.61
C LYS A 39 4.75 -14.04 -2.59
N GLU A 40 3.56 -13.77 -2.10
CA GLU A 40 2.38 -13.62 -2.95
C GLU A 40 2.19 -12.17 -3.36
N ALA A 41 1.83 -11.96 -4.62
CA ALA A 41 1.54 -10.62 -5.10
C ALA A 41 0.33 -10.04 -4.36
N PHE A 42 0.33 -8.73 -4.19
CA PHE A 42 -0.77 -8.03 -3.55
C PHE A 42 -1.56 -7.28 -4.60
N SER A 43 -2.85 -7.60 -4.74
CA SER A 43 -3.72 -6.92 -5.69
C SER A 43 -4.50 -5.84 -4.97
N LEU A 44 -4.48 -4.65 -5.53
CA LEU A 44 -5.14 -3.48 -4.96
C LEU A 44 -6.16 -2.94 -5.96
N SER A 45 -7.41 -2.87 -5.51
CA SER A 45 -8.46 -2.23 -6.29
C SER A 45 -8.57 -0.78 -5.85
N LEU A 46 -8.46 0.15 -6.79
CA LEU A 46 -8.49 1.57 -6.47
C LEU A 46 -9.91 2.07 -6.19
N ASN A 47 -10.92 1.38 -6.73
CA ASN A 47 -12.33 1.72 -6.48
C ASN A 47 -12.64 3.18 -6.80
N GLY A 48 -12.08 3.69 -7.90
CA GLY A 48 -12.32 5.07 -8.31
C GLY A 48 -11.58 6.12 -7.49
N LYS A 49 -10.60 5.70 -6.68
CA LYS A 49 -9.83 6.62 -5.84
C LYS A 49 -8.38 6.67 -6.29
N ALA A 50 -7.81 7.86 -6.33
CA ALA A 50 -6.38 7.99 -6.57
C ALA A 50 -5.61 7.54 -5.34
N SER A 51 -4.43 7.02 -5.55
CA SER A 51 -3.59 6.52 -4.45
C SER A 51 -2.14 6.89 -4.68
N LEU A 52 -1.41 7.00 -3.59
CA LEU A 52 0.03 7.23 -3.61
C LEU A 52 0.71 6.04 -2.94
N LEU A 53 1.60 5.38 -3.67
CA LEU A 53 2.40 4.30 -3.11
C LEU A 53 3.76 4.84 -2.71
N THR A 54 4.23 4.51 -1.52
CA THR A 54 5.57 4.88 -1.08
C THR A 54 6.29 3.62 -0.62
N ASN A 55 7.42 3.33 -1.25
CA ASN A 55 8.21 2.16 -0.89
C ASN A 55 9.10 2.53 0.29
N ILE A 56 8.78 2.00 1.46
CA ILE A 56 9.55 2.26 2.69
C ILE A 56 10.39 1.06 3.09
N GLY A 57 10.39 0.02 2.27
CA GLY A 57 11.14 -1.21 2.57
C GLY A 57 12.59 -1.13 2.13
N SER A 58 13.24 -2.29 2.16
CA SER A 58 14.65 -2.39 1.86
C SER A 58 14.94 -2.87 0.44
N GLN A 59 13.90 -3.05 -0.37
CA GLN A 59 14.07 -3.52 -1.74
C GLN A 59 13.09 -2.82 -2.66
N ALA A 60 13.33 -2.91 -3.97
CA ALA A 60 12.40 -2.40 -4.97
C ALA A 60 11.17 -3.30 -5.06
N VAL A 61 10.09 -2.76 -5.57
CA VAL A 61 8.87 -3.54 -5.84
C VAL A 61 8.46 -3.34 -7.28
N GLN A 62 7.72 -4.31 -7.82
CA GLN A 62 7.14 -4.23 -9.15
C GLN A 62 5.67 -3.84 -9.01
N VAL A 63 5.28 -2.85 -9.78
CA VAL A 63 3.87 -2.42 -9.84
C VAL A 63 3.38 -2.71 -11.25
N ASN A 64 2.35 -3.55 -11.35
CA ASN A 64 1.82 -3.98 -12.64
C ASN A 64 0.40 -3.48 -12.82
N TYR A 65 0.11 -2.90 -13.99
CA TYR A 65 -1.22 -2.44 -14.35
C TYR A 65 -1.33 -2.35 -15.87
N ASN A 66 -2.49 -2.71 -16.40
CA ASN A 66 -2.78 -2.56 -17.84
C ASN A 66 -1.65 -3.08 -18.73
N ASN A 67 -1.12 -4.26 -18.43
CA ASN A 67 -0.02 -4.89 -19.16
C ASN A 67 1.28 -4.07 -19.11
N THR A 68 1.40 -3.16 -18.16
CA THR A 68 2.59 -2.36 -17.96
C THR A 68 3.21 -2.71 -16.61
N MET A 69 4.53 -2.78 -16.57
CA MET A 69 5.24 -3.05 -15.33
C MET A 69 6.19 -1.89 -15.04
N VAL A 70 6.11 -1.37 -13.83
CA VAL A 70 6.96 -0.27 -13.37
C VAL A 70 7.70 -0.75 -12.13
N ILE A 71 8.99 -0.43 -12.05
CA ILE A 71 9.77 -0.69 -10.85
C ILE A 71 9.72 0.53 -9.96
N LEU A 72 9.35 0.32 -8.70
CA LEU A 72 9.36 1.37 -7.70
C LEU A 72 10.54 1.13 -6.76
N PRO A 73 11.64 1.88 -6.93
CA PRO A 73 12.80 1.69 -6.07
C PRO A 73 12.49 2.03 -4.61
N LYS A 74 13.33 1.54 -3.72
CA LYS A 74 13.17 1.90 -2.30
C LYS A 74 13.27 3.40 -2.13
N ALA A 75 12.56 3.92 -1.13
CA ALA A 75 12.53 5.34 -0.78
C ALA A 75 11.94 6.24 -1.88
N THR A 76 11.09 5.67 -2.76
CA THR A 76 10.42 6.46 -3.80
C THR A 76 8.92 6.27 -3.72
N SER A 77 8.21 7.18 -4.36
CA SER A 77 6.75 7.17 -4.40
C SER A 77 6.25 7.17 -5.83
N ALA A 78 5.07 6.61 -6.03
CA ALA A 78 4.39 6.62 -7.32
C ALA A 78 2.93 6.99 -7.12
N PHE A 79 2.43 7.88 -7.96
CA PHE A 79 1.03 8.27 -7.95
C PHE A 79 0.24 7.34 -8.85
N LEU A 80 -0.88 6.83 -8.34
CA LEU A 80 -1.76 5.94 -9.09
C LEU A 80 -3.09 6.65 -9.34
N PRO A 81 -3.33 7.08 -10.58
CA PRO A 81 -4.62 7.67 -10.91
C PRO A 81 -5.76 6.66 -10.73
N ALA A 82 -6.91 7.16 -10.34
CA ALA A 82 -8.08 6.31 -10.10
C ALA A 82 -8.48 5.48 -11.32
N ALA A 83 -8.18 5.98 -12.51
CA ALA A 83 -8.55 5.30 -13.76
C ALA A 83 -7.83 3.97 -13.97
N LEU A 84 -6.77 3.70 -13.23
CA LEU A 84 -6.07 2.41 -13.36
C LEU A 84 -6.87 1.23 -12.84
N GLU A 85 -7.77 1.46 -11.93
CA GLU A 85 -8.72 0.51 -11.36
C GLU A 85 -8.08 -0.61 -10.54
N LEU A 86 -7.27 -1.45 -11.15
CA LEU A 86 -6.65 -2.58 -10.46
C LEU A 86 -5.16 -2.60 -10.73
N ILE A 87 -4.38 -2.74 -9.68
CA ILE A 87 -2.94 -2.89 -9.78
C ILE A 87 -2.49 -4.11 -8.99
N THR A 88 -1.34 -4.63 -9.34
CA THR A 88 -0.73 -5.76 -8.62
C THR A 88 0.69 -5.36 -8.23
N ILE A 89 1.04 -5.58 -6.97
CA ILE A 89 2.34 -5.20 -6.43
C ILE A 89 3.06 -6.45 -5.97
N CYS A 90 4.29 -6.64 -6.43
CA CYS A 90 5.14 -7.79 -6.05
C CYS A 90 6.46 -7.29 -5.52
N SER A 91 7.01 -8.02 -4.55
CA SER A 91 8.39 -7.74 -4.14
C SER A 91 9.34 -8.18 -5.26
N GLU A 92 10.43 -7.46 -5.43
CA GLU A 92 11.45 -7.80 -6.42
C GLU A 92 12.12 -9.11 -6.05
N ASP A 93 12.51 -9.24 -4.79
CA ASP A 93 13.06 -10.48 -4.24
C ASP A 93 12.00 -11.11 -3.36
N ARG A 94 11.41 -12.20 -3.81
CA ARG A 94 10.32 -12.85 -3.11
C ARG A 94 10.75 -13.61 -1.86
N ASN A 95 12.03 -13.69 -1.60
CA ASN A 95 12.55 -14.29 -0.38
C ASN A 95 12.63 -13.27 0.76
N LEU A 96 12.41 -12.00 0.46
CA LEU A 96 12.41 -10.90 1.43
C LEU A 96 11.09 -10.15 1.35
N ASP A 97 10.62 -9.69 2.51
CA ASP A 97 9.41 -8.89 2.53
C ASP A 97 9.64 -7.51 1.95
N ALA A 98 8.63 -6.96 1.31
CA ALA A 98 8.62 -5.58 0.87
C ALA A 98 7.59 -4.82 1.73
N ARG A 99 7.78 -3.52 1.90
CA ARG A 99 6.90 -2.70 2.73
C ARG A 99 6.51 -1.44 1.98
N ILE A 100 5.21 -1.23 1.87
CA ILE A 100 4.64 -0.14 1.09
C ILE A 100 3.65 0.62 1.96
N LEU A 101 3.72 1.94 1.93
CA LEU A 101 2.65 2.78 2.45
C LEU A 101 1.71 3.11 1.30
N ILE A 102 0.44 2.94 1.53
CA ILE A 102 -0.59 3.29 0.54
C ILE A 102 -1.46 4.36 1.13
N ALA A 103 -1.36 5.56 0.57
CA ALA A 103 -2.21 6.67 0.94
C ALA A 103 -3.27 6.85 -0.13
N SER A 104 -4.52 6.96 0.25
CA SER A 104 -5.59 7.11 -0.71
C SER A 104 -6.69 8.00 -0.17
N GLU A 105 -7.51 8.53 -1.09
CA GLU A 105 -8.69 9.25 -0.71
C GLU A 105 -9.65 8.31 -0.01
N HIS A 106 -10.28 8.79 1.04
CA HIS A 106 -11.30 8.03 1.73
C HIS A 106 -12.65 8.66 1.39
N VAL A 107 -13.34 8.09 0.42
CA VAL A 107 -14.63 8.60 -0.02
C VAL A 107 -15.71 7.91 0.78
N ARG A 108 -16.58 8.71 1.34
CA ARG A 108 -17.68 8.21 2.15
C ARG A 108 -18.89 7.88 1.33
#